data_480947e10f2804302e425f7804e6219f
#
_entry.id   480947e10f2804302e425f7804e6219f
#
_cell.length_a   1.000
_cell.length_b   1.000
_cell.length_c   1.000
_cell.angle_alpha   90.00
_cell.angle_beta   90.00
_cell.angle_gamma   90.00
#
_symmetry.space_group_name_H-M   'P 1'
#
loop_
_entity.id
_entity.type
_entity.pdbx_description
1 polymer ?
#
loop_
_entity_poly.entity_id
_entity_poly.type
_entity_poly.pdbx_seq_one_letter_code
_entity_poly.pdbx_strand_id
1 'polypeptide(L)'
;MQNPRFLDRTTPPKIVTLILVAGLSALTMNIFLPSLPGMALYYDVSYGVMQQSVALYLALSAALQIIIGPISDRYGRRKVLLGSLVLFLLATIGTLLAPTATSFLIFRMAQAVIAAGMVLSRAVVRDMVADAQAASMIGYVTMGMSLVPMIGPVIGGVLDDLYGWKANFALLLVLGLGTLALVWADLGETASLRRVSLAEQIRTYPALLASRRFWGYTLAAAFASGCFFAYLGGAPYVGDKIYGLSSTHVGALFALTAIGYAAGNFFAGRYSIRIGMNRMILIGCIVTTVGMALLALLTLLGLSGPTTFFGLTIFMGLGNGICLPNANAGLLSVRPELAGTASGLGGAILIGGGAALAAFAGVLLGPGSTEMPLILLMLASSAASVVAILFVIRRARQIGAA
;
A
#
# COMPACT_ATOMS: atom_id res chain seq x y z
N MET A 1 -26.89 1.03 20.56
CA MET A 1 -25.70 1.80 20.11
C MET A 1 -26.12 3.25 19.86
N GLN A 2 -25.36 4.22 20.34
CA GLN A 2 -25.65 5.64 20.07
C GLN A 2 -25.38 5.93 18.60
N ASN A 3 -26.28 6.69 17.93
CA ASN A 3 -26.05 7.10 16.56
C ASN A 3 -24.81 8.02 16.47
N PRO A 4 -23.87 7.80 15.55
CA PRO A 4 -22.68 8.63 15.43
C PRO A 4 -23.05 10.07 15.09
N ARG A 5 -22.65 11.03 15.94
CA ARG A 5 -22.79 12.47 15.68
C ARG A 5 -21.47 13.03 15.21
N PHE A 6 -21.47 13.79 14.12
CA PHE A 6 -20.26 14.38 13.57
C PHE A 6 -19.68 15.43 14.53
N LEU A 7 -18.37 15.38 14.76
CA LEU A 7 -17.61 16.23 15.67
C LEU A 7 -18.05 16.10 17.16
N ASP A 8 -18.58 14.96 17.54
CA ASP A 8 -18.94 14.66 18.93
C ASP A 8 -18.19 13.41 19.41
N ARG A 9 -17.07 13.63 20.09
CA ARG A 9 -16.21 12.58 20.65
C ARG A 9 -16.84 11.73 21.76
N THR A 10 -18.06 12.06 22.21
CA THR A 10 -18.81 11.23 23.17
C THR A 10 -19.57 10.11 22.47
N THR A 11 -19.70 10.18 21.14
CA THR A 11 -20.30 9.16 20.29
C THR A 11 -19.23 8.45 19.45
N PRO A 12 -19.55 7.29 18.82
CA PRO A 12 -18.65 6.67 17.85
C PRO A 12 -18.32 7.63 16.69
N PRO A 13 -17.07 7.64 16.18
CA PRO A 13 -16.69 8.55 15.10
C PRO A 13 -17.45 8.26 13.81
N LYS A 14 -17.58 9.27 12.96
CA LYS A 14 -18.10 9.07 11.61
C LYS A 14 -17.10 8.28 10.77
N ILE A 15 -17.62 7.42 9.90
CA ILE A 15 -16.79 6.62 8.97
C ILE A 15 -15.89 7.48 8.07
N VAL A 16 -16.34 8.69 7.72
CA VAL A 16 -15.59 9.66 6.91
C VAL A 16 -14.28 10.03 7.59
N THR A 17 -14.27 10.22 8.93
CA THR A 17 -13.05 10.48 9.71
C THR A 17 -12.04 9.35 9.54
N LEU A 18 -12.50 8.10 9.60
CA LEU A 18 -11.64 6.92 9.45
C LEU A 18 -11.14 6.76 8.02
N ILE A 19 -11.97 7.09 7.02
CA ILE A 19 -11.58 7.11 5.60
C ILE A 19 -10.49 8.16 5.36
N LEU A 20 -10.63 9.37 5.90
CA LEU A 20 -9.64 10.45 5.73
C LEU A 20 -8.32 10.11 6.41
N VAL A 21 -8.35 9.54 7.62
CA VAL A 21 -7.14 9.06 8.32
C VAL A 21 -6.39 8.00 7.51
N ALA A 22 -7.12 7.00 7.03
CA ALA A 22 -6.53 5.93 6.22
C ALA A 22 -6.07 6.46 4.85
N GLY A 23 -6.83 7.38 4.25
CA GLY A 23 -6.48 8.06 3.00
C GLY A 23 -5.21 8.90 3.11
N LEU A 24 -5.04 9.67 4.20
CA LEU A 24 -3.81 10.43 4.45
C LEU A 24 -2.58 9.50 4.53
N SER A 25 -2.73 8.35 5.19
CA SER A 25 -1.65 7.35 5.25
C SER A 25 -1.26 6.83 3.87
N ALA A 26 -2.24 6.53 3.01
CA ALA A 26 -2.00 6.07 1.64
C ALA A 26 -1.44 7.20 0.75
N LEU A 27 -1.93 8.43 0.91
CA LEU A 27 -1.47 9.60 0.18
C LEU A 27 0.01 9.90 0.46
N THR A 28 0.41 9.84 1.74
CA THR A 28 1.78 10.05 2.17
C THR A 28 2.77 9.11 1.47
N MET A 29 2.35 7.90 1.12
CA MET A 29 3.18 6.94 0.41
C MET A 29 3.37 7.29 -1.07
N ASN A 30 2.37 7.89 -1.72
CA ASN A 30 2.29 7.91 -3.19
C ASN A 30 2.43 9.30 -3.82
N ILE A 31 2.06 10.39 -3.12
CA ILE A 31 1.93 11.73 -3.71
C ILE A 31 3.21 12.25 -4.35
N PHE A 32 4.35 12.03 -3.73
CA PHE A 32 5.64 12.59 -4.14
C PHE A 32 6.41 11.73 -5.16
N LEU A 33 5.88 10.56 -5.54
CA LEU A 33 6.59 9.61 -6.41
C LEU A 33 7.05 10.23 -7.73
N PRO A 34 6.23 11.02 -8.45
CA PRO A 34 6.69 11.66 -9.69
C PRO A 34 7.87 12.61 -9.49
N SER A 35 8.03 13.18 -8.28
CA SER A 35 9.08 14.13 -7.94
C SER A 35 10.44 13.48 -7.60
N LEU A 36 10.49 12.15 -7.44
CA LEU A 36 11.72 11.46 -6.99
C LEU A 36 12.97 11.80 -7.81
N PRO A 37 12.94 11.86 -9.16
CA PRO A 37 14.11 12.21 -9.95
C PRO A 37 14.55 13.68 -9.71
N GLY A 38 13.60 14.61 -9.59
CA GLY A 38 13.86 16.01 -9.26
C GLY A 38 14.46 16.19 -7.86
N MET A 39 13.98 15.42 -6.89
CA MET A 39 14.53 15.41 -5.53
C MET A 39 15.97 14.86 -5.49
N ALA A 40 16.28 13.84 -6.30
CA ALA A 40 17.64 13.31 -6.41
C ALA A 40 18.61 14.38 -6.95
N LEU A 41 18.18 15.14 -7.97
CA LEU A 41 18.94 16.28 -8.49
C LEU A 41 19.08 17.40 -7.44
N TYR A 42 18.01 17.73 -6.72
CA TYR A 42 18.02 18.81 -5.71
C TYR A 42 19.04 18.55 -4.59
N TYR A 43 19.17 17.29 -4.16
CA TYR A 43 20.09 16.88 -3.09
C TYR A 43 21.46 16.41 -3.60
N ASP A 44 21.67 16.43 -4.92
CA ASP A 44 22.92 15.95 -5.57
C ASP A 44 23.28 14.51 -5.13
N VAL A 45 22.30 13.61 -5.22
CA VAL A 45 22.47 12.19 -4.90
C VAL A 45 21.95 11.30 -6.03
N SER A 46 22.40 10.03 -6.05
CA SER A 46 21.87 9.08 -7.02
C SER A 46 20.38 8.81 -6.81
N TYR A 47 19.67 8.44 -7.87
CA TYR A 47 18.26 8.05 -7.80
C TYR A 47 18.04 6.93 -6.78
N GLY A 48 18.93 5.92 -6.73
CA GLY A 48 18.86 4.83 -5.78
C GLY A 48 18.87 5.27 -4.31
N VAL A 49 19.62 6.34 -3.97
CA VAL A 49 19.60 6.94 -2.63
C VAL A 49 18.24 7.59 -2.36
N MET A 50 17.73 8.40 -3.28
CA MET A 50 16.43 9.06 -3.08
C MET A 50 15.27 8.05 -3.06
N GLN A 51 15.35 6.97 -3.84
CA GLN A 51 14.38 5.90 -3.86
C GLN A 51 14.27 5.16 -2.50
N GLN A 52 15.29 5.24 -1.62
CA GLN A 52 15.19 4.74 -0.24
C GLN A 52 14.07 5.45 0.56
N SER A 53 13.67 6.66 0.16
CA SER A 53 12.52 7.36 0.74
C SER A 53 11.19 6.61 0.54
N VAL A 54 11.12 5.71 -0.43
CA VAL A 54 10.00 4.79 -0.66
C VAL A 54 10.25 3.46 0.04
N ALA A 55 11.39 2.81 -0.22
CA ALA A 55 11.68 1.46 0.24
C ALA A 55 11.77 1.36 1.78
N LEU A 56 12.57 2.22 2.42
CA LEU A 56 12.69 2.24 3.88
C LEU A 56 11.40 2.68 4.56
N TYR A 57 10.67 3.63 3.97
CA TYR A 57 9.35 4.03 4.46
C TYR A 57 8.37 2.85 4.47
N LEU A 58 8.32 2.06 3.39
CA LEU A 58 7.49 0.86 3.31
C LEU A 58 7.92 -0.19 4.33
N ALA A 59 9.23 -0.44 4.47
CA ALA A 59 9.77 -1.41 5.43
C ALA A 59 9.39 -1.02 6.87
N LEU A 60 9.57 0.26 7.24
CA LEU A 60 9.22 0.75 8.56
C LEU A 60 7.70 0.75 8.78
N SER A 61 6.91 1.10 7.76
CA SER A 61 5.45 0.98 7.80
C SER A 61 4.99 -0.45 8.04
N ALA A 62 5.65 -1.44 7.41
CA ALA A 62 5.37 -2.86 7.63
C ALA A 62 5.65 -3.27 9.08
N ALA A 63 6.79 -2.85 9.63
CA ALA A 63 7.13 -3.12 11.03
C ALA A 63 6.14 -2.47 12.00
N LEU A 64 5.78 -1.20 11.75
CA LEU A 64 4.83 -0.47 12.59
C LEU A 64 3.42 -1.11 12.56
N GLN A 65 2.97 -1.67 11.45
CA GLN A 65 1.67 -2.34 11.36
C GLN A 65 1.55 -3.56 12.30
N ILE A 66 2.66 -4.22 12.62
CA ILE A 66 2.68 -5.35 13.56
C ILE A 66 2.47 -4.87 15.00
N ILE A 67 3.11 -3.76 15.37
CA ILE A 67 3.21 -3.33 16.78
C ILE A 67 2.15 -2.31 17.18
N ILE A 68 1.59 -1.55 16.23
CA ILE A 68 0.69 -0.43 16.53
C ILE A 68 -0.65 -0.89 17.10
N GLY A 69 -1.14 -2.07 16.67
CA GLY A 69 -2.35 -2.67 17.21
C GLY A 69 -2.27 -2.86 18.73
N PRO A 70 -1.34 -3.71 19.22
CA PRO A 70 -1.12 -3.93 20.65
C PRO A 70 -0.80 -2.67 21.45
N ILE A 71 -0.03 -1.73 20.89
CA ILE A 71 0.23 -0.44 21.53
C ILE A 71 -1.09 0.31 21.76
N SER A 72 -1.95 0.35 20.76
CA SER A 72 -3.23 1.04 20.85
C SER A 72 -4.26 0.34 21.75
N ASP A 73 -4.17 -0.98 21.87
CA ASP A 73 -4.98 -1.76 22.82
C ASP A 73 -4.60 -1.44 24.27
N ARG A 74 -3.32 -1.12 24.51
CA ARG A 74 -2.79 -0.80 25.84
C ARG A 74 -3.00 0.67 26.23
N TYR A 75 -2.73 1.59 25.31
CA TYR A 75 -2.70 3.03 25.61
C TYR A 75 -3.96 3.77 25.13
N GLY A 76 -4.85 3.10 24.42
CA GLY A 76 -6.07 3.64 23.83
C GLY A 76 -5.91 4.03 22.35
N ARG A 77 -6.95 3.76 21.53
CA ARG A 77 -6.96 4.04 20.10
C ARG A 77 -6.76 5.52 19.81
N ARG A 78 -7.52 6.37 20.53
CA ARG A 78 -7.50 7.83 20.36
C ARG A 78 -6.13 8.43 20.65
N LYS A 79 -5.52 8.07 21.78
CA LYS A 79 -4.22 8.63 22.20
C LYS A 79 -3.12 8.27 21.22
N VAL A 80 -3.07 7.00 20.79
CA VAL A 80 -2.05 6.51 19.86
C VAL A 80 -2.21 7.15 18.49
N LEU A 81 -3.44 7.30 17.99
CA LEU A 81 -3.69 7.93 16.68
C LEU A 81 -3.33 9.43 16.71
N LEU A 82 -3.74 10.17 17.73
CA LEU A 82 -3.38 11.59 17.88
C LEU A 82 -1.87 11.78 18.01
N GLY A 83 -1.19 10.96 18.82
CA GLY A 83 0.27 10.99 18.97
C GLY A 83 0.99 10.68 17.65
N SER A 84 0.47 9.72 16.88
CA SER A 84 1.01 9.40 15.53
C SER A 84 0.82 10.54 14.55
N LEU A 85 -0.32 11.24 14.56
CA LEU A 85 -0.58 12.40 13.72
C LEU A 85 0.34 13.58 14.09
N VAL A 86 0.53 13.86 15.39
CA VAL A 86 1.46 14.92 15.85
C VAL A 86 2.88 14.61 15.41
N LEU A 87 3.37 13.37 15.61
CA LEU A 87 4.71 12.98 15.20
C LEU A 87 4.86 13.04 13.67
N PHE A 88 3.83 12.63 12.91
CA PHE A 88 3.79 12.78 11.46
C PHE A 88 3.93 14.23 11.01
N LEU A 89 3.22 15.17 11.65
CA LEU A 89 3.29 16.60 11.34
C LEU A 89 4.68 17.17 11.62
N LEU A 90 5.27 16.83 12.78
CA LEU A 90 6.63 17.25 13.14
C LEU A 90 7.65 16.69 12.12
N ALA A 91 7.51 15.43 11.75
CA ALA A 91 8.35 14.82 10.73
C ALA A 91 8.16 15.46 9.35
N THR A 92 6.94 15.86 9.00
CA THR A 92 6.64 16.55 7.74
C THR A 92 7.28 17.95 7.69
N ILE A 93 7.24 18.69 8.79
CA ILE A 93 7.98 19.94 8.91
C ILE A 93 9.48 19.67 8.75
N GLY A 94 10.00 18.62 9.37
CA GLY A 94 11.40 18.21 9.23
C GLY A 94 11.77 17.90 7.78
N THR A 95 10.92 17.23 6.99
CA THR A 95 11.20 16.97 5.55
C THR A 95 11.24 18.26 4.73
N LEU A 96 10.40 19.25 5.03
CA LEU A 96 10.38 20.56 4.35
C LEU A 96 11.63 21.38 4.62
N LEU A 97 12.18 21.28 5.82
CA LEU A 97 13.34 22.02 6.30
C LEU A 97 14.66 21.26 6.12
N ALA A 98 14.63 20.02 5.65
CA ALA A 98 15.82 19.17 5.53
C ALA A 98 16.86 19.74 4.56
N PRO A 99 18.09 20.05 5.02
CA PRO A 99 19.13 20.62 4.17
C PRO A 99 19.90 19.56 3.38
N THR A 100 19.83 18.28 3.75
CA THR A 100 20.57 17.17 3.13
C THR A 100 19.65 15.98 2.86
N ALA A 101 20.01 15.13 1.88
CA ALA A 101 19.30 13.88 1.61
C ALA A 101 19.18 12.99 2.86
N THR A 102 20.24 12.91 3.67
CA THR A 102 20.23 12.11 4.90
C THR A 102 19.21 12.63 5.91
N SER A 103 19.19 13.94 6.17
CA SER A 103 18.19 14.53 7.08
C SER A 103 16.77 14.37 6.54
N PHE A 104 16.58 14.55 5.22
CA PHE A 104 15.30 14.27 4.57
C PHE A 104 14.86 12.81 4.79
N LEU A 105 15.73 11.83 4.55
CA LEU A 105 15.43 10.42 4.74
C LEU A 105 15.09 10.09 6.20
N ILE A 106 15.77 10.66 7.17
CA ILE A 106 15.47 10.47 8.59
C ILE A 106 14.04 10.94 8.91
N PHE A 107 13.70 12.18 8.52
CA PHE A 107 12.34 12.69 8.74
C PHE A 107 11.30 11.92 7.93
N ARG A 108 11.65 11.48 6.72
CA ARG A 108 10.79 10.62 5.90
C ARG A 108 10.49 9.30 6.58
N MET A 109 11.48 8.67 7.22
CA MET A 109 11.28 7.47 8.03
C MET A 109 10.37 7.73 9.24
N ALA A 110 10.54 8.87 9.92
CA ALA A 110 9.66 9.26 11.01
C ALA A 110 8.20 9.46 10.56
N GLN A 111 7.96 9.92 9.32
CA GLN A 111 6.60 10.00 8.75
C GLN A 111 5.91 8.64 8.64
N ALA A 112 6.62 7.51 8.61
CA ALA A 112 6.01 6.18 8.53
C ALA A 112 5.08 5.88 9.72
N VAL A 113 5.16 6.62 10.80
CA VAL A 113 4.24 6.52 11.95
C VAL A 113 2.78 6.72 11.55
N ILE A 114 2.51 7.43 10.44
CA ILE A 114 1.15 7.62 9.90
C ILE A 114 0.49 6.31 9.45
N ALA A 115 1.27 5.22 9.24
CA ALA A 115 0.76 3.88 8.99
C ALA A 115 -0.17 3.39 10.12
N ALA A 116 -0.05 3.96 11.32
CA ALA A 116 -1.01 3.80 12.41
C ALA A 116 -2.44 4.11 11.96
N GLY A 117 -2.64 5.12 11.12
CA GLY A 117 -3.94 5.48 10.58
C GLY A 117 -4.63 4.36 9.82
N MET A 118 -3.89 3.59 9.01
CA MET A 118 -4.43 2.45 8.27
C MET A 118 -4.87 1.30 9.19
N VAL A 119 -4.09 1.02 10.24
CA VAL A 119 -4.36 -0.07 11.18
C VAL A 119 -5.50 0.32 12.12
N LEU A 120 -5.41 1.52 12.71
CA LEU A 120 -6.34 1.96 13.74
C LEU A 120 -7.73 2.29 13.18
N SER A 121 -7.83 2.78 11.94
CA SER A 121 -9.13 2.97 11.29
C SER A 121 -9.94 1.67 11.24
N ARG A 122 -9.30 0.55 10.89
CA ARG A 122 -9.95 -0.77 10.87
C ARG A 122 -10.25 -1.30 12.28
N ALA A 123 -9.37 -1.02 13.25
CA ALA A 123 -9.55 -1.43 14.62
C ALA A 123 -10.73 -0.68 15.26
N VAL A 124 -10.80 0.64 15.08
CA VAL A 124 -11.92 1.47 15.55
C VAL A 124 -13.26 0.99 14.97
N VAL A 125 -13.33 0.65 13.67
CA VAL A 125 -14.55 0.07 13.08
C VAL A 125 -14.98 -1.19 13.82
N ARG A 126 -14.03 -2.10 14.11
CA ARG A 126 -14.34 -3.34 14.85
C ARG A 126 -14.79 -3.09 16.30
N ASP A 127 -14.29 -2.03 16.91
CA ASP A 127 -14.71 -1.66 18.28
C ASP A 127 -16.12 -1.04 18.30
N MET A 128 -16.60 -0.49 17.17
CA MET A 128 -17.86 0.26 17.08
C MET A 128 -19.09 -0.59 16.76
N VAL A 129 -18.94 -1.65 15.96
CA VAL A 129 -20.07 -2.39 15.38
C VAL A 129 -19.85 -3.89 15.42
N ALA A 130 -20.97 -4.66 15.31
CA ALA A 130 -20.91 -6.13 15.23
C ALA A 130 -20.24 -6.61 13.92
N ASP A 131 -19.70 -7.83 13.94
CA ASP A 131 -18.84 -8.40 12.88
C ASP A 131 -19.38 -8.23 11.45
N ALA A 132 -20.68 -8.45 11.22
CA ALA A 132 -21.28 -8.33 9.89
C ALA A 132 -21.28 -6.89 9.36
N GLN A 133 -21.51 -5.90 10.23
CA GLN A 133 -21.44 -4.47 9.89
C GLN A 133 -20.00 -3.99 9.79
N ALA A 134 -19.09 -4.53 10.62
CA ALA A 134 -17.68 -4.20 10.59
C ALA A 134 -17.06 -4.51 9.23
N ALA A 135 -17.38 -5.66 8.63
CA ALA A 135 -16.89 -6.04 7.31
C ALA A 135 -17.29 -5.02 6.23
N SER A 136 -18.54 -4.55 6.23
CA SER A 136 -19.03 -3.52 5.31
C SER A 136 -18.32 -2.18 5.51
N MET A 137 -18.21 -1.71 6.76
CA MET A 137 -17.56 -0.43 7.08
C MET A 137 -16.06 -0.46 6.77
N ILE A 138 -15.36 -1.56 7.05
CA ILE A 138 -13.95 -1.74 6.66
C ILE A 138 -13.82 -1.72 5.13
N GLY A 139 -14.82 -2.25 4.41
CA GLY A 139 -14.90 -2.16 2.95
C GLY A 139 -14.90 -0.71 2.46
N TYR A 140 -15.70 0.18 3.05
CA TYR A 140 -15.71 1.61 2.72
C TYR A 140 -14.37 2.31 3.03
N VAL A 141 -13.76 2.02 4.18
CA VAL A 141 -12.44 2.56 4.53
C VAL A 141 -11.40 2.10 3.51
N THR A 142 -11.40 0.83 3.14
CA THR A 142 -10.47 0.26 2.15
C THR A 142 -10.71 0.83 0.76
N MET A 143 -11.97 1.04 0.36
CA MET A 143 -12.33 1.68 -0.91
C MET A 143 -11.80 3.11 -0.98
N GLY A 144 -11.97 3.90 0.09
CA GLY A 144 -11.41 5.25 0.17
C GLY A 144 -9.89 5.25 0.02
N MET A 145 -9.20 4.30 0.68
CA MET A 145 -7.75 4.13 0.54
C MET A 145 -7.33 3.75 -0.89
N SER A 146 -8.13 2.97 -1.60
CA SER A 146 -7.81 2.50 -2.96
C SER A 146 -7.85 3.60 -4.01
N LEU A 147 -8.61 4.67 -3.77
CA LEU A 147 -8.69 5.83 -4.67
C LEU A 147 -7.45 6.73 -4.56
N VAL A 148 -6.79 6.73 -3.42
CA VAL A 148 -5.66 7.64 -3.15
C VAL A 148 -4.45 7.38 -4.05
N PRO A 149 -4.00 6.13 -4.31
CA PRO A 149 -2.93 5.86 -5.27
C PRO A 149 -3.25 6.29 -6.70
N MET A 150 -4.53 6.48 -7.03
CA MET A 150 -4.97 7.00 -8.33
C MET A 150 -4.77 8.50 -8.46
N ILE A 151 -5.16 9.22 -7.42
CA ILE A 151 -5.24 10.69 -7.44
C ILE A 151 -3.94 11.31 -6.94
N GLY A 152 -3.28 10.65 -5.96
CA GLY A 152 -2.08 11.15 -5.31
C GLY A 152 -0.96 11.54 -6.26
N PRO A 153 -0.46 10.63 -7.13
CA PRO A 153 0.61 10.95 -8.07
C PRO A 153 0.23 12.02 -9.10
N VAL A 154 -1.06 12.09 -9.51
CA VAL A 154 -1.53 13.15 -10.42
C VAL A 154 -1.41 14.52 -9.76
N ILE A 155 -1.96 14.66 -8.55
CA ILE A 155 -1.85 15.90 -7.76
C ILE A 155 -0.39 16.22 -7.50
N GLY A 156 0.39 15.22 -7.11
CA GLY A 156 1.80 15.37 -6.78
C GLY A 156 2.65 15.83 -7.96
N GLY A 157 2.40 15.30 -9.14
CA GLY A 157 3.08 15.72 -10.37
C GLY A 157 2.77 17.16 -10.73
N VAL A 158 1.49 17.56 -10.68
CA VAL A 158 1.08 18.96 -10.93
C VAL A 158 1.70 19.92 -9.93
N LEU A 159 1.69 19.57 -8.65
CA LEU A 159 2.30 20.40 -7.61
C LEU A 159 3.83 20.54 -7.80
N ASP A 160 4.48 19.46 -8.23
CA ASP A 160 5.91 19.45 -8.49
C ASP A 160 6.28 20.37 -9.66
N ASP A 161 5.58 20.25 -10.79
CA ASP A 161 5.84 21.07 -11.97
C ASP A 161 5.54 22.57 -11.73
N LEU A 162 4.54 22.91 -10.87
CA LEU A 162 4.16 24.30 -10.60
C LEU A 162 4.97 24.95 -9.48
N TYR A 163 5.26 24.21 -8.41
CA TYR A 163 5.80 24.75 -7.16
C TYR A 163 7.03 23.98 -6.64
N GLY A 164 7.43 22.92 -7.35
CA GLY A 164 8.50 22.03 -6.94
C GLY A 164 8.06 20.99 -5.90
N TRP A 165 8.89 19.97 -5.71
CA TRP A 165 8.60 18.78 -4.90
C TRP A 165 8.17 19.07 -3.44
N LYS A 166 8.64 20.19 -2.85
CA LYS A 166 8.28 20.60 -1.48
C LYS A 166 6.79 20.85 -1.32
N ALA A 167 6.09 21.25 -2.40
CA ALA A 167 4.66 21.48 -2.37
C ALA A 167 3.87 20.23 -2.01
N ASN A 168 4.35 19.04 -2.37
CA ASN A 168 3.75 17.76 -1.97
C ASN A 168 3.75 17.57 -0.46
N PHE A 169 4.86 17.88 0.20
CA PHE A 169 4.98 17.79 1.66
C PHE A 169 4.23 18.92 2.37
N ALA A 170 4.14 20.12 1.77
CA ALA A 170 3.30 21.19 2.30
C ALA A 170 1.80 20.81 2.25
N LEU A 171 1.33 20.18 1.17
CA LEU A 171 -0.04 19.66 1.10
C LEU A 171 -0.26 18.58 2.16
N LEU A 172 0.68 17.66 2.36
CA LEU A 172 0.59 16.65 3.42
C LEU A 172 0.52 17.28 4.82
N LEU A 173 1.24 18.39 5.05
CA LEU A 173 1.18 19.13 6.30
C LEU A 173 -0.22 19.72 6.52
N VAL A 174 -0.80 20.37 5.52
CA VAL A 174 -2.14 20.97 5.60
C VAL A 174 -3.21 19.91 5.83
N LEU A 175 -3.18 18.82 5.04
CA LEU A 175 -4.12 17.71 5.19
C LEU A 175 -3.94 17.00 6.54
N GLY A 176 -2.71 16.86 7.01
CA GLY A 176 -2.39 16.29 8.31
C GLY A 176 -2.93 17.12 9.46
N LEU A 177 -2.80 18.47 9.41
CA LEU A 177 -3.38 19.38 10.38
C LEU A 177 -4.92 19.27 10.41
N GLY A 178 -5.55 19.27 9.24
CA GLY A 178 -6.99 19.06 9.11
C GLY A 178 -7.45 17.71 9.68
N THR A 179 -6.70 16.65 9.39
CA THR A 179 -6.97 15.29 9.93
C THR A 179 -6.76 15.24 11.44
N LEU A 180 -5.73 15.89 11.97
CA LEU A 180 -5.50 15.97 13.42
C LEU A 180 -6.65 16.68 14.12
N ALA A 181 -7.09 17.83 13.60
CA ALA A 181 -8.23 18.59 14.14
C ALA A 181 -9.52 17.76 14.10
N LEU A 182 -9.77 17.07 12.98
CA LEU A 182 -10.94 16.21 12.79
C LEU A 182 -10.92 15.03 13.78
N VAL A 183 -9.82 14.31 13.90
CA VAL A 183 -9.67 13.18 14.84
C VAL A 183 -9.79 13.67 16.28
N TRP A 184 -9.23 14.83 16.60
CA TRP A 184 -9.36 15.41 17.94
C TRP A 184 -10.81 15.72 18.32
N ALA A 185 -11.60 16.20 17.36
CA ALA A 185 -12.99 16.62 17.58
C ALA A 185 -14.01 15.45 17.48
N ASP A 186 -13.78 14.47 16.59
CA ASP A 186 -14.76 13.44 16.23
C ASP A 186 -14.48 12.07 16.89
N LEU A 187 -13.20 11.70 17.08
CA LEU A 187 -12.84 10.39 17.61
C LEU A 187 -12.79 10.40 19.14
N GLY A 188 -13.71 9.68 19.78
CA GLY A 188 -13.65 9.29 21.18
C GLY A 188 -12.69 8.10 21.42
N GLU A 189 -12.56 7.67 22.69
CA GLU A 189 -11.84 6.42 22.98
C GLU A 189 -12.77 5.24 22.70
N THR A 190 -12.31 4.30 21.87
CA THR A 190 -13.10 3.13 21.45
C THR A 190 -12.51 1.81 21.96
N ALA A 191 -11.27 1.84 22.48
CA ALA A 191 -10.63 0.63 22.98
C ALA A 191 -11.41 0.05 24.15
N SER A 192 -11.96 -1.15 24.00
CA SER A 192 -12.30 -1.98 25.15
C SER A 192 -10.99 -2.44 25.80
N LEU A 193 -10.84 -2.21 27.11
CA LEU A 193 -9.61 -2.49 27.90
C LEU A 193 -9.23 -4.00 27.96
N ARG A 194 -9.46 -4.75 26.91
CA ARG A 194 -8.94 -6.11 26.73
C ARG A 194 -7.45 -6.03 26.43
N ARG A 195 -6.65 -6.27 27.45
CA ARG A 195 -5.19 -6.34 27.37
C ARG A 195 -4.75 -7.64 26.70
N VAL A 196 -4.82 -7.71 25.37
CA VAL A 196 -4.07 -8.75 24.64
C VAL A 196 -2.62 -8.29 24.62
N SER A 197 -1.73 -9.04 25.25
CA SER A 197 -0.31 -8.66 25.28
C SER A 197 0.35 -8.98 23.94
N LEU A 198 1.35 -8.16 23.53
CA LEU A 198 2.23 -8.46 22.38
C LEU A 198 2.77 -9.90 22.44
N ALA A 199 3.11 -10.37 23.65
CA ALA A 199 3.63 -11.71 23.87
C ALA A 199 2.58 -12.79 23.53
N GLU A 200 1.31 -12.59 23.85
CA GLU A 200 0.23 -13.50 23.46
C GLU A 200 0.02 -13.55 21.95
N GLN A 201 0.06 -12.39 21.30
CA GLN A 201 -0.04 -12.32 19.84
C GLN A 201 1.14 -13.02 19.16
N ILE A 202 2.37 -12.78 19.60
CA ILE A 202 3.58 -13.43 19.06
C ILE A 202 3.52 -14.96 19.26
N ARG A 203 2.96 -15.45 20.36
CA ARG A 203 2.77 -16.89 20.61
C ARG A 203 1.86 -17.57 19.59
N THR A 204 0.99 -16.83 18.91
CA THR A 204 0.13 -17.39 17.85
C THR A 204 0.80 -17.44 16.47
N TYR A 205 1.91 -16.71 16.26
CA TYR A 205 2.61 -16.67 14.97
C TYR A 205 3.11 -18.04 14.50
N PRO A 206 3.71 -18.89 15.33
CA PRO A 206 4.17 -20.20 14.89
C PRO A 206 3.06 -21.07 14.27
N ALA A 207 1.82 -20.97 14.78
CA ALA A 207 0.68 -21.72 14.26
C ALA A 207 0.29 -21.27 12.83
N LEU A 208 0.46 -19.98 12.50
CA LEU A 208 0.24 -19.45 11.15
C LEU A 208 1.41 -19.76 10.23
N LEU A 209 2.65 -19.54 10.71
CA LEU A 209 3.88 -19.76 9.95
C LEU A 209 4.10 -21.23 9.59
N ALA A 210 3.59 -22.18 10.39
CA ALA A 210 3.58 -23.59 10.06
C ALA A 210 2.59 -23.97 8.95
N SER A 211 1.63 -23.10 8.64
CA SER A 211 0.59 -23.38 7.62
C SER A 211 1.10 -23.11 6.22
N ARG A 212 1.18 -24.15 5.38
CA ARG A 212 1.52 -24.03 3.95
C ARG A 212 0.50 -23.19 3.16
N ARG A 213 -0.78 -23.22 3.56
CA ARG A 213 -1.82 -22.39 2.92
C ARG A 213 -1.64 -20.91 3.25
N PHE A 214 -1.23 -20.58 4.50
CA PHE A 214 -0.90 -19.22 4.89
C PHE A 214 0.18 -18.64 3.99
N TRP A 215 1.30 -19.34 3.85
CA TRP A 215 2.40 -18.91 2.98
C TRP A 215 1.97 -18.78 1.53
N GLY A 216 1.19 -19.73 1.02
CA GLY A 216 0.75 -19.69 -0.36
C GLY A 216 -0.09 -18.45 -0.69
N TYR A 217 -1.10 -18.12 0.11
CA TYR A 217 -1.91 -16.91 -0.09
C TYR A 217 -1.10 -15.63 0.15
N THR A 218 -0.27 -15.62 1.21
CA THR A 218 0.57 -14.47 1.53
C THR A 218 1.58 -14.18 0.42
N LEU A 219 2.27 -15.21 -0.09
CA LEU A 219 3.25 -15.05 -1.17
C LEU A 219 2.59 -14.70 -2.50
N ALA A 220 1.42 -15.26 -2.82
CA ALA A 220 0.67 -14.87 -4.01
C ALA A 220 0.32 -13.38 -3.96
N ALA A 221 -0.18 -12.88 -2.82
CA ALA A 221 -0.47 -11.47 -2.62
C ALA A 221 0.81 -10.61 -2.62
N ALA A 222 1.86 -11.06 -1.94
CA ALA A 222 3.12 -10.32 -1.82
C ALA A 222 3.82 -10.14 -3.17
N PHE A 223 3.88 -11.18 -4.00
CA PHE A 223 4.47 -11.10 -5.33
C PHE A 223 3.59 -10.35 -6.33
N ALA A 224 2.25 -10.47 -6.26
CA ALA A 224 1.34 -9.68 -7.08
C ALA A 224 1.48 -8.18 -6.75
N SER A 225 1.43 -7.81 -5.46
CA SER A 225 1.70 -6.43 -5.02
C SER A 225 3.14 -6.01 -5.26
N GLY A 226 4.09 -6.94 -5.19
CA GLY A 226 5.51 -6.69 -5.40
C GLY A 226 5.81 -6.13 -6.79
N CYS A 227 5.10 -6.61 -7.82
CA CYS A 227 5.12 -6.02 -9.16
C CYS A 227 4.75 -4.52 -9.12
N PHE A 228 3.69 -4.16 -8.39
CA PHE A 228 3.26 -2.77 -8.22
C PHE A 228 4.28 -1.95 -7.41
N PHE A 229 4.86 -2.50 -6.35
CA PHE A 229 5.87 -1.78 -5.56
C PHE A 229 7.18 -1.58 -6.33
N ALA A 230 7.59 -2.55 -7.17
CA ALA A 230 8.71 -2.35 -8.09
C ALA A 230 8.41 -1.22 -9.08
N TYR A 231 7.21 -1.18 -9.64
CA TYR A 231 6.73 -0.08 -10.48
C TYR A 231 6.77 1.27 -9.75
N LEU A 232 6.26 1.36 -8.50
CA LEU A 232 6.32 2.58 -7.71
C LEU A 232 7.76 3.07 -7.48
N GLY A 233 8.70 2.13 -7.30
CA GLY A 233 10.11 2.45 -7.11
C GLY A 233 10.87 2.86 -8.38
N GLY A 234 10.45 2.36 -9.55
CA GLY A 234 11.21 2.53 -10.79
C GLY A 234 10.55 3.40 -11.86
N ALA A 235 9.21 3.43 -11.94
CA ALA A 235 8.50 4.14 -13.01
C ALA A 235 8.75 5.68 -13.04
N PRO A 236 8.95 6.38 -11.91
CA PRO A 236 9.33 7.79 -11.95
C PRO A 236 10.65 8.02 -12.69
N TYR A 237 11.65 7.15 -12.47
CA TYR A 237 12.92 7.20 -13.17
C TYR A 237 12.75 6.94 -14.68
N VAL A 238 12.00 5.90 -15.04
CA VAL A 238 11.71 5.56 -16.43
C VAL A 238 11.01 6.71 -17.13
N GLY A 239 10.00 7.31 -16.48
CA GLY A 239 9.25 8.45 -17.02
C GLY A 239 10.13 9.67 -17.28
N ASP A 240 10.89 10.11 -16.28
CA ASP A 240 11.73 11.32 -16.39
C ASP A 240 13.02 11.07 -17.16
N LYS A 241 13.86 10.09 -16.75
CA LYS A 241 15.23 9.95 -17.28
C LYS A 241 15.31 9.20 -18.59
N ILE A 242 14.37 8.28 -18.86
CA ILE A 242 14.37 7.49 -20.11
C ILE A 242 13.46 8.13 -21.15
N TYR A 243 12.25 8.58 -20.74
CA TYR A 243 11.27 9.11 -21.68
C TYR A 243 11.17 10.65 -21.66
N GLY A 244 11.85 11.36 -20.77
CA GLY A 244 11.85 12.84 -20.70
C GLY A 244 10.51 13.45 -20.35
N LEU A 245 9.66 12.72 -19.60
CA LEU A 245 8.34 13.19 -19.21
C LEU A 245 8.43 14.10 -17.99
N SER A 246 7.58 15.15 -17.93
CA SER A 246 7.41 15.95 -16.72
C SER A 246 6.71 15.15 -15.60
N SER A 247 6.86 15.62 -14.36
CA SER A 247 6.24 15.03 -13.19
C SER A 247 4.71 14.93 -13.31
N THR A 248 4.07 15.92 -13.93
CA THR A 248 2.62 15.90 -14.24
C THR A 248 2.28 14.76 -15.18
N HIS A 249 3.03 14.57 -16.27
CA HIS A 249 2.77 13.48 -17.23
C HIS A 249 2.98 12.12 -16.57
N VAL A 250 4.06 11.94 -15.81
CA VAL A 250 4.29 10.70 -15.05
C VAL A 250 3.15 10.44 -14.08
N GLY A 251 2.73 11.44 -13.31
CA GLY A 251 1.61 11.35 -12.39
C GLY A 251 0.31 10.95 -13.08
N ALA A 252 -0.02 11.58 -14.21
CA ALA A 252 -1.22 11.26 -14.99
C ALA A 252 -1.20 9.81 -15.52
N LEU A 253 -0.04 9.32 -15.96
CA LEU A 253 0.12 7.96 -16.46
C LEU A 253 0.00 6.89 -15.35
N PHE A 254 0.34 7.22 -14.12
CA PHE A 254 0.06 6.35 -12.96
C PHE A 254 -1.44 6.06 -12.78
N ALA A 255 -2.32 6.99 -13.21
CA ALA A 255 -3.77 6.78 -13.15
C ALA A 255 -4.23 5.58 -13.98
N LEU A 256 -3.53 5.19 -15.05
CA LEU A 256 -3.87 4.02 -15.88
C LEU A 256 -3.84 2.72 -15.05
N THR A 257 -2.79 2.53 -14.25
CA THR A 257 -2.69 1.39 -13.35
C THR A 257 -3.85 1.36 -12.35
N ALA A 258 -4.23 2.51 -11.86
CA ALA A 258 -5.27 2.66 -10.87
C ALA A 258 -6.67 2.43 -11.45
N ILE A 259 -6.93 2.86 -12.70
CA ILE A 259 -8.16 2.51 -13.43
C ILE A 259 -8.25 0.99 -13.58
N GLY A 260 -7.15 0.32 -13.96
CA GLY A 260 -7.09 -1.13 -14.00
C GLY A 260 -7.42 -1.77 -12.65
N TYR A 261 -6.86 -1.23 -11.55
CA TYR A 261 -7.11 -1.73 -10.19
C TYR A 261 -8.58 -1.59 -9.78
N ALA A 262 -9.20 -0.46 -10.09
CA ALA A 262 -10.62 -0.23 -9.83
C ALA A 262 -11.50 -1.22 -10.60
N ALA A 263 -11.22 -1.41 -11.90
CA ALA A 263 -11.91 -2.40 -12.73
C ALA A 263 -11.73 -3.82 -12.18
N GLY A 264 -10.50 -4.19 -11.77
CA GLY A 264 -10.21 -5.48 -11.16
C GLY A 264 -10.98 -5.74 -9.88
N ASN A 265 -11.07 -4.74 -8.99
CA ASN A 265 -11.87 -4.85 -7.77
C ASN A 265 -13.37 -5.03 -8.08
N PHE A 266 -13.87 -4.33 -9.10
CA PHE A 266 -15.26 -4.52 -9.56
C PHE A 266 -15.50 -5.96 -10.02
N PHE A 267 -14.61 -6.52 -10.87
CA PHE A 267 -14.68 -7.91 -11.29
C PHE A 267 -14.57 -8.88 -10.11
N ALA A 268 -13.66 -8.63 -9.16
CA ALA A 268 -13.55 -9.44 -7.95
C ALA A 268 -14.87 -9.45 -7.17
N GLY A 269 -15.44 -8.27 -6.89
CA GLY A 269 -16.71 -8.17 -6.16
C GLY A 269 -17.86 -8.88 -6.84
N ARG A 270 -17.92 -8.84 -8.18
CA ARG A 270 -19.03 -9.43 -8.96
C ARG A 270 -18.92 -10.93 -9.15
N TYR A 271 -17.71 -11.46 -9.31
CA TYR A 271 -17.53 -12.82 -9.81
C TYR A 271 -16.85 -13.78 -8.82
N SER A 272 -16.26 -13.32 -7.70
CA SER A 272 -15.54 -14.20 -6.76
C SER A 272 -16.40 -15.32 -6.17
N ILE A 273 -17.69 -15.07 -5.90
CA ILE A 273 -18.61 -16.09 -5.38
C ILE A 273 -18.88 -17.17 -6.43
N ARG A 274 -19.00 -16.78 -7.71
CA ARG A 274 -19.36 -17.72 -8.80
C ARG A 274 -18.17 -18.55 -9.27
N ILE A 275 -16.99 -17.91 -9.40
CA ILE A 275 -15.79 -18.54 -9.97
C ILE A 275 -14.99 -19.26 -8.88
N GLY A 276 -15.10 -18.79 -7.63
CA GLY A 276 -14.32 -19.26 -6.49
C GLY A 276 -13.01 -18.51 -6.31
N MET A 277 -12.66 -18.29 -5.05
CA MET A 277 -11.55 -17.47 -4.59
C MET A 277 -10.20 -17.84 -5.24
N ASN A 278 -9.83 -19.13 -5.21
CA ASN A 278 -8.53 -19.59 -5.72
C ASN A 278 -8.37 -19.37 -7.24
N ARG A 279 -9.46 -19.56 -8.00
CA ARG A 279 -9.45 -19.32 -9.45
C ARG A 279 -9.36 -17.82 -9.75
N MET A 280 -10.04 -16.98 -8.97
CA MET A 280 -9.97 -15.54 -9.12
C MET A 280 -8.55 -15.01 -8.85
N ILE A 281 -7.88 -15.51 -7.80
CA ILE A 281 -6.46 -15.17 -7.55
C ILE A 281 -5.60 -15.57 -8.75
N LEU A 282 -5.78 -16.79 -9.27
CA LEU A 282 -5.01 -17.27 -10.43
C LEU A 282 -5.25 -16.42 -11.67
N ILE A 283 -6.50 -16.06 -11.97
CA ILE A 283 -6.86 -15.17 -13.09
C ILE A 283 -6.15 -13.82 -12.93
N GLY A 284 -6.21 -13.20 -11.75
CA GLY A 284 -5.55 -11.93 -11.49
C GLY A 284 -4.03 -12.00 -11.69
N CYS A 285 -3.38 -13.04 -11.15
CA CYS A 285 -1.94 -13.26 -11.33
C CYS A 285 -1.56 -13.47 -12.80
N ILE A 286 -2.35 -14.26 -13.56
CA ILE A 286 -2.13 -14.49 -15.00
C ILE A 286 -2.28 -13.19 -15.79
N VAL A 287 -3.34 -12.41 -15.53
CA VAL A 287 -3.58 -11.11 -16.21
C VAL A 287 -2.37 -10.18 -16.02
N THR A 288 -1.86 -10.05 -14.79
CA THR A 288 -0.65 -9.25 -14.53
C THR A 288 0.55 -9.80 -15.29
N THR A 289 0.79 -11.11 -15.22
CA THR A 289 1.98 -11.74 -15.85
C THR A 289 1.93 -11.61 -17.37
N VAL A 290 0.77 -11.81 -17.99
CA VAL A 290 0.59 -11.64 -19.44
C VAL A 290 0.83 -10.20 -19.86
N GLY A 291 0.29 -9.22 -19.10
CA GLY A 291 0.53 -7.80 -19.36
C GLY A 291 2.02 -7.43 -19.29
N MET A 292 2.74 -7.94 -18.27
CA MET A 292 4.18 -7.69 -18.12
C MET A 292 5.02 -8.43 -19.17
N ALA A 293 4.62 -9.64 -19.55
CA ALA A 293 5.28 -10.38 -20.63
C ALA A 293 5.09 -9.68 -21.99
N LEU A 294 3.89 -9.17 -22.27
CA LEU A 294 3.63 -8.38 -23.47
C LEU A 294 4.47 -7.10 -23.48
N LEU A 295 4.56 -6.40 -22.34
CA LEU A 295 5.41 -5.22 -22.22
C LEU A 295 6.88 -5.56 -22.51
N ALA A 296 7.41 -6.64 -21.93
CA ALA A 296 8.77 -7.10 -22.17
C ALA A 296 8.99 -7.43 -23.66
N LEU A 297 8.05 -8.13 -24.30
CA LEU A 297 8.11 -8.49 -25.71
C LEU A 297 8.13 -7.24 -26.61
N LEU A 298 7.23 -6.30 -26.40
CA LEU A 298 7.19 -5.08 -27.22
C LEU A 298 8.45 -4.23 -27.04
N THR A 299 9.00 -4.18 -25.82
CA THR A 299 10.28 -3.50 -25.56
C THR A 299 11.44 -4.18 -26.29
N LEU A 300 11.50 -5.53 -26.31
CA LEU A 300 12.51 -6.29 -27.06
C LEU A 300 12.41 -6.08 -28.58
N LEU A 301 11.20 -5.86 -29.09
CA LEU A 301 10.95 -5.56 -30.50
C LEU A 301 11.23 -4.09 -30.89
N GLY A 302 11.71 -3.25 -29.94
CA GLY A 302 11.95 -1.84 -30.17
C GLY A 302 10.69 -0.97 -30.26
N LEU A 303 9.53 -1.50 -29.83
CA LEU A 303 8.25 -0.83 -29.80
C LEU A 303 7.95 -0.20 -28.43
N SER A 304 9.00 0.05 -27.65
CA SER A 304 8.87 0.70 -26.35
C SER A 304 8.65 2.20 -26.48
N GLY A 305 7.93 2.77 -25.52
CA GLY A 305 7.66 4.20 -25.43
C GLY A 305 6.76 4.48 -24.22
N PRO A 306 6.52 5.76 -23.90
CA PRO A 306 5.73 6.15 -22.73
C PRO A 306 4.35 5.48 -22.72
N THR A 307 3.63 5.50 -23.84
CA THR A 307 2.29 4.92 -23.98
C THR A 307 2.29 3.40 -23.86
N THR A 308 3.30 2.73 -24.41
CA THR A 308 3.45 1.27 -24.31
C THR A 308 3.79 0.88 -22.86
N PHE A 309 4.78 1.53 -22.25
CA PHE A 309 5.23 1.22 -20.89
C PHE A 309 4.10 1.45 -19.88
N PHE A 310 3.60 2.67 -19.78
CA PHE A 310 2.55 3.00 -18.81
C PHE A 310 1.19 2.43 -19.17
N GLY A 311 0.85 2.33 -20.46
CA GLY A 311 -0.44 1.77 -20.92
C GLY A 311 -0.62 0.31 -20.52
N LEU A 312 0.43 -0.52 -20.65
CA LEU A 312 0.35 -1.92 -20.27
C LEU A 312 0.35 -2.17 -18.75
N THR A 313 0.69 -1.16 -17.93
CA THR A 313 0.52 -1.29 -16.48
C THR A 313 -0.94 -1.36 -16.03
N ILE A 314 -1.90 -1.05 -16.92
CA ILE A 314 -3.33 -1.29 -16.67
C ILE A 314 -3.62 -2.76 -16.35
N PHE A 315 -2.91 -3.69 -17.01
CA PHE A 315 -3.02 -5.14 -16.73
C PHE A 315 -2.50 -5.50 -15.34
N MET A 316 -1.45 -4.81 -14.87
CA MET A 316 -0.97 -4.96 -13.50
C MET A 316 -2.01 -4.47 -12.51
N GLY A 317 -2.61 -3.31 -12.75
CA GLY A 317 -3.71 -2.80 -11.93
C GLY A 317 -4.88 -3.77 -11.90
N LEU A 318 -5.37 -4.17 -13.07
CA LEU A 318 -6.51 -5.09 -13.24
C LEU A 318 -6.26 -6.42 -12.51
N GLY A 319 -5.11 -7.03 -12.72
CA GLY A 319 -4.75 -8.29 -12.10
C GLY A 319 -4.64 -8.19 -10.57
N ASN A 320 -4.03 -7.12 -10.04
CA ASN A 320 -3.95 -6.86 -8.60
C ASN A 320 -5.33 -6.61 -7.99
N GLY A 321 -6.22 -5.86 -8.67
CA GLY A 321 -7.59 -5.65 -8.24
C GLY A 321 -8.41 -6.93 -8.16
N ILE A 322 -8.16 -7.90 -9.03
CA ILE A 322 -8.79 -9.22 -8.98
C ILE A 322 -8.14 -10.10 -7.90
N CYS A 323 -6.81 -10.10 -7.79
CA CYS A 323 -6.04 -10.99 -6.94
C CYS A 323 -6.16 -10.63 -5.45
N LEU A 324 -5.88 -9.37 -5.07
CA LEU A 324 -5.64 -8.99 -3.68
C LEU A 324 -6.85 -9.18 -2.75
N PRO A 325 -8.10 -8.80 -3.12
CA PRO A 325 -9.26 -9.04 -2.26
C PRO A 325 -9.46 -10.53 -1.98
N ASN A 326 -9.29 -11.36 -3.02
CA ASN A 326 -9.45 -12.80 -2.92
C ASN A 326 -8.31 -13.45 -2.12
N ALA A 327 -7.06 -13.01 -2.31
CA ALA A 327 -5.91 -13.50 -1.56
C ALA A 327 -6.01 -13.15 -0.06
N ASN A 328 -6.47 -11.94 0.27
CA ASN A 328 -6.76 -11.54 1.64
C ASN A 328 -7.86 -12.39 2.27
N ALA A 329 -8.95 -12.66 1.54
CA ALA A 329 -10.01 -13.55 2.02
C ALA A 329 -9.47 -14.98 2.25
N GLY A 330 -8.63 -15.49 1.34
CA GLY A 330 -7.96 -16.78 1.47
C GLY A 330 -7.05 -16.85 2.69
N LEU A 331 -6.26 -15.82 2.92
CA LEU A 331 -5.39 -15.69 4.07
C LEU A 331 -6.16 -15.77 5.40
N LEU A 332 -7.27 -15.06 5.50
CA LEU A 332 -8.14 -15.03 6.69
C LEU A 332 -8.85 -16.37 6.92
N SER A 333 -9.13 -17.12 5.86
CA SER A 333 -9.80 -18.44 5.94
C SER A 333 -8.92 -19.58 6.44
N VAL A 334 -7.59 -19.39 6.51
CA VAL A 334 -6.64 -20.44 6.93
C VAL A 334 -6.86 -20.81 8.40
N ARG A 335 -7.02 -19.82 9.25
CA ARG A 335 -7.28 -19.93 10.69
C ARG A 335 -8.25 -18.83 11.10
N PRO A 336 -9.58 -19.05 11.02
CA PRO A 336 -10.58 -18.01 11.34
C PRO A 336 -10.42 -17.43 12.74
N GLU A 337 -10.02 -18.27 13.71
CA GLU A 337 -9.75 -17.88 15.10
C GLU A 337 -8.56 -16.93 15.24
N LEU A 338 -7.63 -16.90 14.27
CA LEU A 338 -6.45 -16.03 14.24
C LEU A 338 -6.51 -15.01 13.09
N ALA A 339 -7.70 -14.70 12.57
CA ALA A 339 -7.86 -13.83 11.39
C ALA A 339 -7.20 -12.45 11.57
N GLY A 340 -7.27 -11.84 12.75
CA GLY A 340 -6.61 -10.57 13.04
C GLY A 340 -5.08 -10.66 12.95
N THR A 341 -4.50 -11.69 13.56
CA THR A 341 -3.06 -11.97 13.51
C THR A 341 -2.60 -12.32 12.09
N ALA A 342 -3.39 -13.12 11.37
CA ALA A 342 -3.11 -13.48 9.98
C ALA A 342 -3.11 -12.25 9.06
N SER A 343 -4.09 -11.34 9.23
CA SER A 343 -4.15 -10.07 8.49
C SER A 343 -2.94 -9.17 8.75
N GLY A 344 -2.55 -9.03 10.03
CA GLY A 344 -1.40 -8.20 10.42
C GLY A 344 -0.08 -8.76 9.88
N LEU A 345 0.18 -10.06 10.12
CA LEU A 345 1.41 -10.72 9.69
C LEU A 345 1.50 -10.81 8.15
N GLY A 346 0.40 -11.19 7.49
CA GLY A 346 0.32 -11.25 6.03
C GLY A 346 0.51 -9.87 5.39
N GLY A 347 -0.12 -8.83 5.94
CA GLY A 347 0.06 -7.44 5.50
C GLY A 347 1.50 -6.95 5.67
N ALA A 348 2.16 -7.29 6.78
CA ALA A 348 3.56 -6.94 7.02
C ALA A 348 4.50 -7.63 6.02
N ILE A 349 4.28 -8.92 5.73
CA ILE A 349 5.07 -9.67 4.72
C ILE A 349 4.83 -9.06 3.33
N LEU A 350 3.60 -8.71 2.98
CA LEU A 350 3.24 -8.09 1.71
C LEU A 350 3.95 -6.75 1.52
N ILE A 351 3.87 -5.85 2.49
CA ILE A 351 4.47 -4.51 2.40
C ILE A 351 5.99 -4.60 2.53
N GLY A 352 6.52 -5.46 3.41
CA GLY A 352 7.96 -5.68 3.56
C GLY A 352 8.61 -6.29 2.31
N GLY A 353 7.95 -7.27 1.68
CA GLY A 353 8.35 -7.80 0.37
C GLY A 353 8.29 -6.75 -0.73
N GLY A 354 7.24 -5.91 -0.71
CA GLY A 354 7.11 -4.76 -1.59
C GLY A 354 8.26 -3.75 -1.42
N ALA A 355 8.63 -3.45 -0.16
CA ALA A 355 9.78 -2.60 0.16
C ALA A 355 11.08 -3.12 -0.45
N ALA A 356 11.34 -4.44 -0.32
CA ALA A 356 12.51 -5.07 -0.89
C ALA A 356 12.55 -4.96 -2.43
N LEU A 357 11.42 -5.22 -3.10
CA LEU A 357 11.32 -5.10 -4.56
C LEU A 357 11.42 -3.66 -5.04
N ALA A 358 10.84 -2.69 -4.31
CA ALA A 358 11.00 -1.27 -4.59
C ALA A 358 12.46 -0.82 -4.45
N ALA A 359 13.15 -1.27 -3.38
CA ALA A 359 14.58 -1.00 -3.20
C ALA A 359 15.41 -1.59 -4.35
N PHE A 360 15.12 -2.83 -4.73
CA PHE A 360 15.83 -3.50 -5.80
C PHE A 360 15.62 -2.82 -7.15
N ALA A 361 14.40 -2.32 -7.43
CA ALA A 361 14.14 -1.51 -8.62
C ALA A 361 15.03 -0.25 -8.66
N GLY A 362 15.23 0.43 -7.51
CA GLY A 362 16.13 1.58 -7.42
C GLY A 362 17.61 1.25 -7.65
N VAL A 363 18.04 0.04 -7.30
CA VAL A 363 19.42 -0.44 -7.57
C VAL A 363 19.62 -0.77 -9.05
N LEU A 364 18.60 -1.29 -9.72
CA LEU A 364 18.65 -1.67 -11.13
C LEU A 364 18.65 -0.47 -12.10
N LEU A 365 18.21 0.70 -11.61
CA LEU A 365 18.03 1.90 -12.42
C LEU A 365 19.12 2.93 -12.09
N GLY A 366 19.88 3.31 -13.10
CA GLY A 366 20.96 4.31 -12.99
C GLY A 366 21.33 4.89 -14.34
N PRO A 367 22.33 5.79 -14.40
CA PRO A 367 22.78 6.39 -15.64
C PRO A 367 23.08 5.35 -16.72
N GLY A 368 22.45 5.48 -17.90
CA GLY A 368 22.61 4.54 -19.01
C GLY A 368 21.76 3.28 -18.95
N SER A 369 20.94 3.07 -17.90
CA SER A 369 19.98 1.96 -17.87
C SER A 369 18.78 2.23 -18.79
N THR A 370 18.23 1.15 -19.34
CA THR A 370 16.96 1.13 -20.05
C THR A 370 15.82 0.79 -19.09
N GLU A 371 14.58 0.79 -19.56
CA GLU A 371 13.42 0.33 -18.80
C GLU A 371 13.38 -1.19 -18.60
N MET A 372 14.13 -1.96 -19.39
CA MET A 372 14.09 -3.43 -19.41
C MET A 372 14.37 -4.08 -18.04
N PRO A 373 15.37 -3.66 -17.23
CA PRO A 373 15.59 -4.25 -15.91
C PRO A 373 14.39 -4.14 -14.99
N LEU A 374 13.66 -3.02 -15.02
CA LEU A 374 12.43 -2.83 -14.27
C LEU A 374 11.32 -3.75 -14.77
N ILE A 375 11.13 -3.84 -16.07
CA ILE A 375 10.13 -4.72 -16.70
C ILE A 375 10.37 -6.19 -16.33
N LEU A 376 11.62 -6.65 -16.37
CA LEU A 376 11.98 -8.01 -15.99
C LEU A 376 11.74 -8.29 -14.50
N LEU A 377 12.02 -7.33 -13.62
CA LEU A 377 11.71 -7.44 -12.20
C LEU A 377 10.19 -7.57 -11.97
N MET A 378 9.39 -6.74 -12.64
CA MET A 378 7.94 -6.77 -12.57
C MET A 378 7.39 -8.09 -13.12
N LEU A 379 7.92 -8.58 -14.24
CA LEU A 379 7.55 -9.88 -14.83
C LEU A 379 7.91 -11.04 -13.91
N ALA A 380 9.11 -11.06 -13.36
CA ALA A 380 9.56 -12.11 -12.43
C ALA A 380 8.68 -12.16 -11.18
N SER A 381 8.35 -10.99 -10.58
CA SER A 381 7.47 -10.90 -9.43
C SER A 381 6.07 -11.41 -9.78
N SER A 382 5.48 -10.98 -10.89
CA SER A 382 4.15 -11.43 -11.30
C SER A 382 4.11 -12.93 -11.61
N ALA A 383 5.12 -13.49 -12.27
CA ALA A 383 5.24 -14.93 -12.52
C ALA A 383 5.36 -15.73 -11.21
N ALA A 384 6.13 -15.24 -10.23
CA ALA A 384 6.23 -15.85 -8.92
C ALA A 384 4.87 -15.90 -8.19
N SER A 385 4.01 -14.90 -8.39
CA SER A 385 2.65 -14.92 -7.84
C SER A 385 1.79 -16.05 -8.42
N VAL A 386 1.93 -16.34 -9.72
CA VAL A 386 1.26 -17.48 -10.38
C VAL A 386 1.74 -18.80 -9.78
N VAL A 387 3.05 -18.97 -9.58
CA VAL A 387 3.60 -20.18 -8.96
C VAL A 387 3.05 -20.37 -7.54
N ALA A 388 3.00 -19.28 -6.75
CA ALA A 388 2.50 -19.32 -5.38
C ALA A 388 1.03 -19.76 -5.31
N ILE A 389 0.15 -19.24 -6.17
CA ILE A 389 -1.27 -19.63 -6.16
C ILE A 389 -1.49 -21.04 -6.70
N LEU A 390 -0.73 -21.49 -7.70
CA LEU A 390 -0.79 -22.87 -8.18
C LEU A 390 -0.43 -23.87 -7.08
N PHE A 391 0.57 -23.53 -6.24
CA PHE A 391 0.89 -24.33 -5.06
C PHE A 391 -0.29 -24.44 -4.08
N VAL A 392 -0.99 -23.31 -3.83
CA VAL A 392 -2.20 -23.33 -2.99
C VAL A 392 -3.28 -24.22 -3.57
N ILE A 393 -3.58 -24.08 -4.87
CA ILE A 393 -4.61 -24.86 -5.55
C ILE A 393 -4.29 -26.37 -5.48
N ARG A 394 -3.03 -26.72 -5.75
CA ARG A 394 -2.57 -28.12 -5.63
C ARG A 394 -2.75 -28.64 -4.20
N ARG A 395 -2.37 -27.83 -3.20
CA ARG A 395 -2.50 -28.23 -1.79
C ARG A 395 -3.95 -28.35 -1.35
N ALA A 396 -4.82 -27.43 -1.77
CA ALA A 396 -6.25 -27.48 -1.45
C ALA A 396 -6.92 -28.76 -1.98
N ARG A 397 -6.56 -29.18 -3.20
CA ARG A 397 -7.02 -30.46 -3.77
C ARG A 397 -6.56 -31.68 -2.96
N GLN A 398 -5.32 -31.67 -2.47
CA GLN A 398 -4.76 -32.79 -1.69
C GLN A 398 -5.44 -32.99 -0.33
N ILE A 399 -5.99 -31.93 0.26
CA ILE A 399 -6.67 -31.97 1.58
C ILE A 399 -8.20 -31.95 1.47
N GLY A 400 -8.77 -32.10 0.26
CA GLY A 400 -10.22 -32.07 0.05
C GLY A 400 -10.89 -30.73 0.37
N ALA A 401 -10.14 -29.61 0.39
CA ALA A 401 -10.61 -28.27 0.68
C ALA A 401 -10.66 -27.39 -0.59
N ALA A 402 -10.94 -28.01 -1.75
CA ALA A 402 -11.01 -27.33 -3.05
C ALA A 402 -12.38 -26.76 -3.34
#